data_f906760a08d97180f3e953ee670f3049
#
_entry.id   f906760a08d97180f3e953ee670f3049
#
_cell.length_a   1.000
_cell.length_b   1.000
_cell.length_c   1.000
_cell.angle_alpha   90.00
_cell.angle_beta   90.00
_cell.angle_gamma   90.00
#
_symmetry.space_group_name_H-M   'P 1'
#
loop_
_entity.id
_entity.type
_entity.pdbx_description
1 polymer ?
#
loop_
_entity_poly.entity_id
_entity_poly.type
_entity_poly.pdbx_seq_one_letter_code
_entity_poly.pdbx_strand_id
1 'polypeptide(L)'
;HNFRLSKNAKYDGKSILQISEMREQDPADAFFDLLLEERLGISEVGTGTNAETLPAFVSHPSGMIASDAILFGEYPNPRTYGCFPVVLAEFVRAEKHLKLPEAIRKMTSFPAQRLGLNDRGILRDGFKADLVVFDPDTVRTDATKDDPKHYPVGIDYVIVNGQIVIDS
;
A
#
# COMPACT_ATOMS: atom_id res chain seq x y z
N HIS A 1 -12.91 -9.91 -3.65
CA HIS A 1 -12.21 -9.94 -4.95
C HIS A 1 -11.51 -11.29 -5.17
N ASN A 2 -11.27 -11.66 -6.43
CA ASN A 2 -10.55 -12.88 -6.83
C ASN A 2 -11.27 -14.20 -6.51
N PHE A 3 -12.52 -14.30 -6.86
CA PHE A 3 -13.27 -15.52 -6.68
C PHE A 3 -12.79 -16.65 -7.61
N ARG A 4 -12.51 -17.83 -7.05
CA ARG A 4 -12.12 -19.04 -7.79
C ARG A 4 -13.31 -19.71 -8.48
N LEU A 5 -14.48 -19.64 -7.86
CA LEU A 5 -15.69 -20.24 -8.38
C LEU A 5 -16.45 -19.23 -9.23
N SER A 6 -16.72 -19.58 -10.48
CA SER A 6 -17.47 -18.72 -11.41
C SER A 6 -18.85 -18.29 -10.89
N LYS A 7 -19.50 -19.13 -10.07
CA LYS A 7 -20.79 -18.80 -9.43
C LYS A 7 -20.68 -17.60 -8.47
N ASN A 8 -19.49 -17.35 -7.91
CA ASN A 8 -19.22 -16.29 -6.95
C ASN A 8 -18.65 -15.01 -7.60
N ALA A 9 -18.28 -15.07 -8.89
CA ALA A 9 -17.77 -13.90 -9.63
C ALA A 9 -18.74 -12.70 -9.62
N LYS A 10 -20.03 -12.95 -9.49
CA LYS A 10 -21.08 -11.91 -9.36
C LYS A 10 -20.93 -11.04 -8.09
N TYR A 11 -20.15 -11.49 -7.11
CA TYR A 11 -19.89 -10.76 -5.86
C TYR A 11 -18.65 -9.87 -5.93
N ASP A 12 -17.93 -9.91 -7.05
CA ASP A 12 -16.72 -9.08 -7.18
C ASP A 12 -17.05 -7.59 -7.05
N GLY A 13 -16.23 -6.86 -6.31
CA GLY A 13 -16.45 -5.45 -5.99
C GLY A 13 -17.59 -5.15 -5.00
N LYS A 14 -18.30 -6.15 -4.48
CA LYS A 14 -19.41 -5.93 -3.55
C LYS A 14 -18.96 -6.00 -2.10
N SER A 15 -19.62 -5.20 -1.25
CA SER A 15 -19.45 -5.31 0.20
C SER A 15 -20.11 -6.58 0.74
N ILE A 16 -19.69 -7.02 1.94
CA ILE A 16 -20.30 -8.19 2.57
C ILE A 16 -21.80 -7.98 2.85
N LEU A 17 -22.22 -6.75 3.13
CA LEU A 17 -23.65 -6.43 3.29
C LEU A 17 -24.42 -6.64 2.00
N GLN A 18 -23.92 -6.17 0.86
CA GLN A 18 -24.54 -6.41 -0.43
C GLN A 18 -24.57 -7.90 -0.79
N ILE A 19 -23.53 -8.65 -0.44
CA ILE A 19 -23.48 -10.09 -0.67
C ILE A 19 -24.49 -10.81 0.21
N SER A 20 -24.64 -10.43 1.48
CA SER A 20 -25.62 -11.00 2.40
C SER A 20 -27.06 -10.78 1.94
N GLU A 21 -27.37 -9.58 1.45
CA GLU A 21 -28.67 -9.29 0.81
C GLU A 21 -28.92 -10.16 -0.42
N MET A 22 -27.92 -10.32 -1.30
CA MET A 22 -28.02 -11.17 -2.50
C MET A 22 -28.15 -12.66 -2.19
N ARG A 23 -27.70 -13.09 -1.00
CA ARG A 23 -27.78 -14.48 -0.53
C ARG A 23 -28.98 -14.72 0.38
N GLU A 24 -29.67 -13.66 0.80
CA GLU A 24 -30.74 -13.73 1.80
C GLU A 24 -30.25 -14.39 3.12
N GLN A 25 -29.04 -14.04 3.55
CA GLN A 25 -28.36 -14.59 4.71
C GLN A 25 -27.93 -13.49 5.69
N ASP A 26 -27.65 -13.85 6.93
CA ASP A 26 -26.94 -12.99 7.86
C ASP A 26 -25.55 -12.63 7.30
N PRO A 27 -25.05 -11.39 7.49
CA PRO A 27 -23.74 -10.98 6.96
C PRO A 27 -22.56 -11.86 7.43
N ALA A 28 -22.57 -12.33 8.68
CA ALA A 28 -21.52 -13.22 9.19
C ALA A 28 -21.59 -14.60 8.52
N ASP A 29 -22.80 -15.16 8.39
CA ASP A 29 -23.00 -16.44 7.71
C ASP A 29 -22.59 -16.34 6.24
N ALA A 30 -23.01 -15.28 5.52
CA ALA A 30 -22.63 -15.04 4.14
C ALA A 30 -21.11 -14.95 3.97
N PHE A 31 -20.42 -14.30 4.92
CA PHE A 31 -18.96 -14.17 4.92
C PHE A 31 -18.28 -15.54 5.13
N PHE A 32 -18.68 -16.29 6.15
CA PHE A 32 -18.08 -17.60 6.45
C PHE A 32 -18.35 -18.63 5.35
N ASP A 33 -19.56 -18.67 4.83
CA ASP A 33 -19.90 -19.56 3.72
C ASP A 33 -19.05 -19.24 2.48
N LEU A 34 -18.84 -17.95 2.19
CA LEU A 34 -18.01 -17.52 1.08
C LEU A 34 -16.55 -17.93 1.25
N LEU A 35 -16.00 -17.78 2.46
CA LEU A 35 -14.65 -18.22 2.80
C LEU A 35 -14.49 -19.75 2.62
N LEU A 36 -15.47 -20.53 3.07
CA LEU A 36 -15.46 -21.99 2.92
C LEU A 36 -15.56 -22.41 1.45
N GLU A 37 -16.50 -21.84 0.69
CA GLU A 37 -16.67 -22.12 -0.73
C GLU A 37 -15.39 -21.84 -1.52
N GLU A 38 -14.75 -20.72 -1.28
CA GLU A 38 -13.53 -20.26 -1.97
C GLU A 38 -12.25 -20.83 -1.36
N ARG A 39 -12.36 -21.66 -0.31
CA ARG A 39 -11.21 -22.25 0.42
C ARG A 39 -10.21 -21.19 0.89
N LEU A 40 -10.71 -20.10 1.46
CA LEU A 40 -9.94 -18.93 1.89
C LEU A 40 -9.18 -18.19 0.77
N GLY A 41 -9.50 -18.50 -0.50
CA GLY A 41 -8.81 -17.94 -1.68
C GLY A 41 -9.37 -16.61 -2.18
N ILE A 42 -10.10 -15.88 -1.34
CA ILE A 42 -10.61 -14.53 -1.65
C ILE A 42 -9.82 -13.47 -0.91
N SER A 43 -9.74 -12.28 -1.51
CA SER A 43 -9.18 -11.10 -0.87
C SER A 43 -10.26 -10.07 -0.57
N GLU A 44 -10.03 -9.28 0.46
CA GLU A 44 -10.86 -8.12 0.78
C GLU A 44 -10.05 -6.82 0.69
N VAL A 45 -10.76 -5.72 0.47
CA VAL A 45 -10.21 -4.38 0.65
C VAL A 45 -10.96 -3.75 1.82
N GLY A 46 -10.32 -3.77 2.99
CA GLY A 46 -10.86 -3.15 4.19
C GLY A 46 -10.83 -1.62 4.10
N THR A 47 -11.88 -0.96 4.56
CA THR A 47 -12.00 0.50 4.61
C THR A 47 -11.88 1.07 6.02
N GLY A 48 -11.30 0.28 6.93
CA GLY A 48 -11.31 0.56 8.38
C GLY A 48 -10.30 1.60 8.89
N THR A 49 -9.55 2.27 8.02
CA THR A 49 -8.60 3.31 8.47
C THR A 49 -9.37 4.58 8.79
N ASN A 50 -9.29 5.03 10.04
CA ASN A 50 -9.88 6.31 10.43
C ASN A 50 -8.97 7.46 9.95
N ALA A 51 -9.50 8.26 9.01
CA ALA A 51 -8.79 9.40 8.42
C ALA A 51 -8.35 10.45 9.47
N GLU A 52 -9.07 10.56 10.59
CA GLU A 52 -8.73 11.52 11.65
C GLU A 52 -7.54 11.07 12.49
N THR A 53 -7.37 9.76 12.69
CA THR A 53 -6.29 9.22 13.55
C THR A 53 -5.04 8.85 12.75
N LEU A 54 -5.16 8.58 11.47
CA LEU A 54 -4.04 8.18 10.62
C LEU A 54 -2.86 9.18 10.65
N PRO A 55 -3.07 10.51 10.55
CA PRO A 55 -1.98 11.48 10.65
C PRO A 55 -1.17 11.38 11.95
N ALA A 56 -1.83 11.11 13.08
CA ALA A 56 -1.15 10.95 14.36
C ALA A 56 -0.23 9.73 14.39
N PHE A 57 -0.65 8.60 13.80
CA PHE A 57 0.19 7.41 13.67
C PHE A 57 1.36 7.63 12.71
N VAL A 58 1.09 8.20 11.54
CA VAL A 58 2.10 8.46 10.51
C VAL A 58 3.19 9.42 11.03
N SER A 59 2.79 10.47 11.76
CA SER A 59 3.71 11.47 12.31
C SER A 59 4.38 11.05 13.63
N HIS A 60 3.91 10.01 14.31
CA HIS A 60 4.49 9.59 15.59
C HIS A 60 5.99 9.26 15.45
N PRO A 61 6.86 9.77 16.35
CA PRO A 61 8.32 9.60 16.23
C PRO A 61 8.80 8.14 16.15
N SER A 62 8.10 7.23 16.81
CA SER A 62 8.42 5.79 16.80
C SER A 62 7.75 5.02 15.65
N GLY A 63 6.91 5.68 14.85
CA GLY A 63 6.23 5.06 13.72
C GLY A 63 7.16 4.87 12.53
N MET A 64 7.02 3.76 11.85
CA MET A 64 7.64 3.46 10.56
C MET A 64 6.56 3.24 9.52
N ILE A 65 6.89 3.38 8.26
CA ILE A 65 5.94 3.23 7.16
C ILE A 65 6.29 1.98 6.37
N ALA A 66 5.30 1.13 6.17
CA ALA A 66 5.39 -0.06 5.34
C ALA A 66 4.12 -0.18 4.49
N SER A 67 4.25 -0.74 3.30
CA SER A 67 3.13 -0.86 2.36
C SER A 67 2.17 -1.99 2.71
N ASP A 68 2.66 -3.06 3.35
CA ASP A 68 1.91 -4.31 3.49
C ASP A 68 1.29 -4.76 2.16
N ALA A 69 2.10 -4.61 1.08
CA ALA A 69 1.65 -4.82 -0.28
C ALA A 69 1.47 -6.30 -0.59
N ILE A 70 0.36 -6.61 -1.25
CA ILE A 70 0.06 -7.94 -1.77
C ILE A 70 -0.14 -7.81 -3.28
N LEU A 71 0.78 -8.41 -4.05
CA LEU A 71 0.89 -8.24 -5.51
C LEU A 71 0.10 -9.30 -6.29
N PHE A 72 -1.00 -9.80 -5.76
CA PHE A 72 -1.84 -10.74 -6.50
C PHE A 72 -3.29 -10.30 -6.52
N GLY A 73 -4.00 -10.76 -7.53
CA GLY A 73 -5.40 -10.45 -7.78
C GLY A 73 -5.62 -9.31 -8.77
N GLU A 74 -6.84 -9.21 -9.25
CA GLU A 74 -7.24 -8.17 -10.19
C GLU A 74 -7.43 -6.81 -9.50
N TYR A 75 -7.85 -6.83 -8.23
CA TYR A 75 -8.09 -5.63 -7.42
C TYR A 75 -7.25 -5.66 -6.13
N PRO A 76 -5.92 -5.44 -6.21
CA PRO A 76 -5.09 -5.29 -5.02
C PRO A 76 -5.50 -4.04 -4.24
N ASN A 77 -5.14 -3.98 -2.96
CA ASN A 77 -5.33 -2.75 -2.19
C ASN A 77 -4.52 -1.61 -2.84
N PRO A 78 -5.06 -0.38 -2.99
CA PRO A 78 -4.35 0.77 -3.58
C PRO A 78 -2.97 1.03 -2.96
N ARG A 79 -2.78 0.71 -1.68
CA ARG A 79 -1.47 0.84 -1.02
C ARG A 79 -0.36 0.01 -1.66
N THR A 80 -0.72 -1.03 -2.41
CA THR A 80 0.25 -1.86 -3.14
C THR A 80 1.07 -1.04 -4.13
N TYR A 81 0.44 -0.07 -4.78
CA TYR A 81 1.06 0.82 -5.75
C TYR A 81 1.33 2.22 -5.18
N GLY A 82 0.51 2.68 -4.23
CA GLY A 82 0.46 4.07 -3.81
C GLY A 82 0.96 4.39 -2.41
N CYS A 83 1.31 3.42 -1.56
CA CYS A 83 1.62 3.67 -0.15
C CYS A 83 2.67 4.78 0.06
N PHE A 84 3.85 4.64 -0.51
CA PHE A 84 4.94 5.61 -0.31
C PHE A 84 4.70 6.94 -1.02
N PRO A 85 4.19 6.97 -2.27
CA PRO A 85 3.79 8.21 -2.92
C PRO A 85 2.73 9.01 -2.17
N VAL A 86 1.73 8.35 -1.55
CA VAL A 86 0.74 9.02 -0.68
C VAL A 86 1.41 9.75 0.48
N VAL A 87 2.39 9.11 1.14
CA VAL A 87 3.11 9.77 2.25
C VAL A 87 3.79 11.05 1.78
N LEU A 88 4.45 11.02 0.62
CA LEU A 88 5.15 12.17 0.07
C LEU A 88 4.16 13.26 -0.42
N ALA A 89 3.12 12.86 -1.13
CA ALA A 89 2.15 13.79 -1.70
C ALA A 89 1.23 14.41 -0.63
N GLU A 90 0.64 13.59 0.20
CA GLU A 90 -0.40 14.04 1.15
C GLU A 90 0.22 14.48 2.48
N PHE A 91 0.90 13.59 3.20
CA PHE A 91 1.37 13.88 4.55
C PHE A 91 2.55 14.85 4.60
N VAL A 92 3.37 14.93 3.53
CA VAL A 92 4.49 15.89 3.45
C VAL A 92 4.07 17.15 2.73
N ARG A 93 3.67 17.05 1.45
CA ARG A 93 3.47 18.22 0.59
C ARG A 93 2.15 18.95 0.88
N ALA A 94 1.02 18.23 0.89
CA ALA A 94 -0.30 18.85 1.03
C ALA A 94 -0.64 19.21 2.49
N GLU A 95 -0.62 18.25 3.38
CA GLU A 95 -1.10 18.39 4.77
C GLU A 95 -0.02 18.82 5.76
N LYS A 96 1.26 18.66 5.40
CA LYS A 96 2.43 19.06 6.19
C LYS A 96 2.51 18.44 7.60
N HIS A 97 1.99 17.23 7.76
CA HIS A 97 2.12 16.46 8.99
C HIS A 97 3.55 15.96 9.24
N LEU A 98 4.33 15.80 8.17
CA LEU A 98 5.74 15.40 8.21
C LEU A 98 6.60 16.36 7.39
N LYS A 99 7.84 16.54 7.82
CA LYS A 99 8.88 17.11 6.95
C LYS A 99 9.44 16.02 6.04
N LEU A 100 9.83 16.37 4.82
CA LEU A 100 10.38 15.42 3.84
C LEU A 100 11.52 14.55 4.39
N PRO A 101 12.56 15.09 5.08
CA PRO A 101 13.61 14.24 5.63
C PRO A 101 13.10 13.19 6.64
N GLU A 102 12.10 13.56 7.45
CA GLU A 102 11.52 12.63 8.42
C GLU A 102 10.67 11.55 7.72
N ALA A 103 9.91 11.89 6.71
CA ALA A 103 9.18 10.90 5.89
C ALA A 103 10.14 9.89 5.25
N ILE A 104 11.24 10.39 4.65
CA ILE A 104 12.28 9.53 4.07
C ILE A 104 12.88 8.61 5.14
N ARG A 105 13.26 9.16 6.31
CA ARG A 105 13.78 8.37 7.43
C ARG A 105 12.85 7.22 7.82
N LYS A 106 11.55 7.50 7.94
CA LYS A 106 10.51 6.52 8.32
C LYS A 106 10.29 5.41 7.27
N MET A 107 10.64 5.67 6.02
CA MET A 107 10.53 4.71 4.91
C MET A 107 11.85 3.99 4.61
N THR A 108 12.98 4.42 5.14
CA THR A 108 14.30 3.92 4.76
C THR A 108 15.18 3.54 5.97
N SER A 109 15.93 4.50 6.51
CA SER A 109 16.94 4.22 7.55
C SER A 109 16.35 3.72 8.86
N PHE A 110 15.18 4.17 9.25
CA PHE A 110 14.56 3.74 10.49
C PHE A 110 14.13 2.28 10.45
N PRO A 111 13.34 1.80 9.47
CA PRO A 111 13.06 0.37 9.36
C PRO A 111 14.31 -0.47 9.13
N ALA A 112 15.30 0.01 8.35
CA ALA A 112 16.56 -0.71 8.17
C ALA A 112 17.29 -0.94 9.50
N GLN A 113 17.41 0.08 10.33
CA GLN A 113 18.02 -0.03 11.66
C GLN A 113 17.25 -1.00 12.57
N ARG A 114 15.93 -0.94 12.57
CA ARG A 114 15.09 -1.82 13.38
C ARG A 114 15.20 -3.28 12.99
N LEU A 115 15.43 -3.56 11.71
CA LEU A 115 15.63 -4.90 11.16
C LEU A 115 17.08 -5.36 11.19
N GLY A 116 18.03 -4.52 11.67
CA GLY A 116 19.45 -4.86 11.70
C GLY A 116 20.11 -4.88 10.33
N LEU A 117 19.57 -4.18 9.34
CA LEU A 117 20.17 -4.04 8.01
C LEU A 117 21.28 -2.98 8.08
N ASN A 118 22.53 -3.42 8.09
CA ASN A 118 23.69 -2.56 8.37
C ASN A 118 24.33 -1.97 7.10
N ASP A 119 23.85 -2.31 5.92
CA ASP A 119 24.46 -1.99 4.62
C ASP A 119 23.50 -1.25 3.66
N ARG A 120 22.35 -0.77 4.13
CA ARG A 120 21.35 -0.06 3.34
C ARG A 120 20.50 0.90 4.18
N GLY A 121 19.60 1.64 3.52
CA GLY A 121 18.66 2.57 4.15
C GLY A 121 19.18 3.99 4.33
N ILE A 122 20.46 4.24 4.03
CA ILE A 122 21.06 5.58 3.95
C ILE A 122 22.05 5.65 2.79
N LEU A 123 22.26 6.83 2.24
CA LEU A 123 23.32 7.11 1.27
C LEU A 123 24.65 7.22 2.00
N ARG A 124 25.52 6.22 1.80
CA ARG A 124 26.84 6.15 2.44
C ARG A 124 27.79 5.32 1.59
N ASP A 125 29.06 5.72 1.55
CA ASP A 125 30.13 4.96 0.90
C ASP A 125 30.20 3.53 1.47
N GLY A 126 30.26 2.55 0.59
CA GLY A 126 30.29 1.12 0.95
C GLY A 126 28.93 0.49 1.23
N PHE A 127 27.83 1.27 1.23
CA PHE A 127 26.48 0.73 1.34
C PHE A 127 25.94 0.33 -0.05
N LYS A 128 24.96 -0.58 -0.02
CA LYS A 128 24.25 -0.97 -1.24
C LYS A 128 23.48 0.22 -1.81
N ALA A 129 23.59 0.39 -3.13
CA ALA A 129 22.90 1.45 -3.83
C ALA A 129 21.44 1.04 -4.08
N ASP A 130 20.60 1.20 -3.05
CA ASP A 130 19.15 1.13 -3.13
C ASP A 130 18.66 2.58 -3.11
N LEU A 131 18.30 3.12 -4.28
CA LEU A 131 18.04 4.53 -4.47
C LEU A 131 16.70 4.75 -5.20
N VAL A 132 16.03 5.83 -4.85
CA VAL A 132 14.88 6.34 -5.59
C VAL A 132 15.16 7.79 -5.94
N VAL A 133 15.07 8.13 -7.22
CA VAL A 133 15.11 9.51 -7.72
C VAL A 133 13.69 9.93 -8.02
N PHE A 134 13.23 10.99 -7.40
CA PHE A 134 11.86 11.47 -7.55
C PHE A 134 11.80 13.00 -7.44
N ASP A 135 10.78 13.57 -8.03
CA ASP A 135 10.45 14.98 -7.91
C ASP A 135 9.48 15.18 -6.72
N PRO A 136 9.90 15.87 -5.64
CA PRO A 136 9.06 16.08 -4.47
C PRO A 136 7.81 16.94 -4.74
N ASP A 137 7.84 17.76 -5.80
CA ASP A 137 6.74 18.64 -6.16
C ASP A 137 5.64 17.95 -6.98
N THR A 138 5.99 16.86 -7.66
CA THR A 138 5.06 16.16 -8.56
C THR A 138 4.73 14.73 -8.14
N VAL A 139 5.54 14.11 -7.27
CA VAL A 139 5.32 12.73 -6.85
C VAL A 139 3.92 12.54 -6.26
N ARG A 140 3.19 11.55 -6.81
CA ARG A 140 1.84 11.19 -6.39
C ARG A 140 1.48 9.78 -6.83
N THR A 141 0.33 9.30 -6.37
CA THR A 141 -0.32 8.10 -6.87
C THR A 141 -1.68 8.44 -7.46
N ASP A 142 -2.03 7.77 -8.54
CA ASP A 142 -3.34 7.79 -9.15
C ASP A 142 -4.14 6.49 -8.82
N ALA A 143 -3.55 5.59 -8.01
CA ALA A 143 -4.20 4.36 -7.58
C ALA A 143 -5.40 4.65 -6.68
N THR A 144 -6.56 4.13 -7.05
CA THR A 144 -7.81 4.28 -6.31
C THR A 144 -8.35 2.91 -5.86
N LYS A 145 -9.40 2.92 -5.03
CA LYS A 145 -10.08 1.68 -4.63
C LYS A 145 -10.68 0.96 -5.83
N ASP A 146 -11.20 1.70 -6.79
CA ASP A 146 -11.91 1.15 -7.96
C ASP A 146 -10.96 0.87 -9.14
N ASP A 147 -9.80 1.54 -9.15
CA ASP A 147 -8.73 1.35 -10.13
C ASP A 147 -7.35 1.40 -9.44
N PRO A 148 -6.92 0.29 -8.83
CA PRO A 148 -5.74 0.31 -7.96
C PRO A 148 -4.40 0.11 -8.68
N LYS A 149 -4.39 -0.34 -9.95
CA LYS A 149 -3.17 -0.74 -10.66
C LYS A 149 -2.53 0.44 -11.42
N HIS A 150 -2.19 1.50 -10.70
CA HIS A 150 -1.48 2.65 -11.26
C HIS A 150 -0.09 2.79 -10.66
N TYR A 151 0.92 2.81 -11.53
CA TYR A 151 2.27 3.16 -11.10
C TYR A 151 2.33 4.63 -10.67
N PRO A 152 3.19 4.95 -9.69
CA PRO A 152 3.38 6.33 -9.24
C PRO A 152 3.86 7.26 -10.36
N VAL A 153 3.48 8.53 -10.26
CA VAL A 153 3.99 9.62 -11.10
C VAL A 153 5.06 10.37 -10.33
N GLY A 154 6.06 10.94 -11.04
CA GLY A 154 7.13 11.76 -10.44
C GLY A 154 8.23 10.93 -9.77
N ILE A 155 8.36 9.66 -10.12
CA ILE A 155 9.51 8.81 -9.79
C ILE A 155 10.26 8.55 -11.09
N ASP A 156 11.49 9.09 -11.20
CA ASP A 156 12.28 8.99 -12.41
C ASP A 156 13.08 7.67 -12.46
N TYR A 157 13.74 7.32 -11.34
CA TYR A 157 14.54 6.11 -11.26
C TYR A 157 14.30 5.35 -9.96
N VAL A 158 14.30 4.02 -10.07
CA VAL A 158 14.46 3.11 -8.93
C VAL A 158 15.67 2.23 -9.20
N ILE A 159 16.60 2.20 -8.25
CA ILE A 159 17.85 1.45 -8.31
C ILE A 159 17.87 0.49 -7.13
N VAL A 160 18.14 -0.79 -7.39
CA VAL A 160 18.24 -1.84 -6.38
C VAL A 160 19.58 -2.55 -6.51
N ASN A 161 20.36 -2.56 -5.45
CA ASN A 161 21.72 -3.12 -5.42
C ASN A 161 22.60 -2.57 -6.58
N GLY A 162 22.45 -1.29 -6.93
CA GLY A 162 23.20 -0.65 -8.00
C GLY A 162 22.68 -0.88 -9.42
N GLN A 163 21.58 -1.60 -9.58
CA GLN A 163 20.96 -1.83 -10.89
C GLN A 163 19.68 -1.00 -11.03
N ILE A 164 19.55 -0.30 -12.15
CA ILE A 164 18.33 0.44 -12.50
C ILE A 164 17.23 -0.60 -12.78
N VAL A 165 16.14 -0.55 -12.02
CA VAL A 165 14.97 -1.41 -12.19
C VAL A 165 13.75 -0.66 -12.72
N ILE A 166 13.74 0.66 -12.56
CA ILE A 166 12.77 1.58 -13.18
C ILE A 166 13.54 2.74 -13.78
N ASP A 167 13.21 3.10 -15.02
CA ASP A 167 13.67 4.26 -15.77
C ASP A 167 12.45 4.80 -16.51
N SER A 168 11.89 5.93 -16.08
CA SER A 168 10.61 6.50 -16.56
C SER A 168 10.77 7.90 -17.16
#